data_f3989564dee11edc8db04603a7fcecb0
#
_entry.id   f3989564dee11edc8db04603a7fcecb0
#
_cell.length_a   1.000
_cell.length_b   1.000
_cell.length_c   1.000
_cell.angle_alpha   90.00
_cell.angle_beta   90.00
_cell.angle_gamma   90.00
#
_symmetry.space_group_name_H-M   'P 1'
#
loop_
_entity.id
_entity.type
_entity.pdbx_description
1 polymer ?
#
loop_
_entity_poly.entity_id
_entity_poly.type
_entity_poly.pdbx_seq_one_letter_code
_entity_poly.pdbx_strand_id
1 'polypeptide(L)'
;TLFRSRPTIGICVGMQILFAHGVEHGNHDGVGVWDATVEKIQAPILPHMGWNTVVAGSGSALFAGIEEESFYFVHSYAVKKKVGAIATMSHHGEDFLAAIEDGVIAATQFHPEKSGDAGLQLIKNWTNRL
;
A
#
# COMPACT_ATOMS: atom_id res chain seq x y z
N THR A 1 -1.54 -1.94 -21.26
CA THR A 1 -2.31 -2.87 -20.44
C THR A 1 -3.50 -2.18 -19.76
N LEU A 2 -4.44 -2.98 -19.29
CA LEU A 2 -5.63 -2.45 -18.62
C LEU A 2 -5.29 -1.62 -17.39
N PHE A 3 -4.32 -2.07 -16.60
CA PHE A 3 -3.93 -1.37 -15.35
C PHE A 3 -3.30 -0.01 -15.61
N ARG A 4 -2.66 0.19 -16.76
CA ARG A 4 -1.98 1.45 -17.05
C ARG A 4 -2.88 2.50 -17.68
N SER A 5 -4.06 2.11 -18.16
CA SER A 5 -4.97 3.02 -18.86
C SER A 5 -6.25 3.34 -18.09
N ARG A 6 -6.50 2.64 -16.98
CA ARG A 6 -7.72 2.79 -16.20
C ARG A 6 -7.42 3.09 -14.73
N PRO A 7 -8.17 4.00 -14.10
CA PRO A 7 -8.03 4.21 -12.66
C PRO A 7 -8.24 2.90 -11.91
N THR A 8 -7.26 2.55 -11.07
CA THR A 8 -7.24 1.29 -10.34
C THR A 8 -6.71 1.54 -8.94
N ILE A 9 -7.34 0.94 -7.93
CA ILE A 9 -6.80 0.90 -6.58
C ILE A 9 -6.68 -0.55 -6.13
N GLY A 10 -5.48 -0.95 -5.70
CA GLY A 10 -5.22 -2.26 -5.13
C GLY A 10 -5.13 -2.20 -3.62
N ILE A 11 -5.86 -3.04 -2.92
CA ILE A 11 -5.94 -3.02 -1.46
C ILE A 11 -5.41 -4.35 -0.91
N CYS A 12 -4.44 -4.27 0.01
CA CYS A 12 -3.82 -5.41 0.69
C CYS A 12 -3.24 -6.43 -0.31
N VAL A 13 -3.83 -7.60 -0.47
CA VAL A 13 -3.40 -8.58 -1.48
C VAL A 13 -3.53 -7.98 -2.89
N GLY A 14 -4.54 -7.13 -3.12
CA GLY A 14 -4.70 -6.42 -4.39
C GLY A 14 -3.55 -5.49 -4.70
N MET A 15 -2.89 -4.92 -3.69
CA MET A 15 -1.63 -4.20 -3.87
C MET A 15 -0.50 -5.17 -4.19
N GLN A 16 -0.39 -6.25 -3.42
CA GLN A 16 0.75 -7.17 -3.52
C GLN A 16 0.85 -7.84 -4.89
N ILE A 17 -0.25 -8.17 -5.52
CA ILE A 17 -0.24 -8.81 -6.84
C ILE A 17 0.23 -7.88 -7.96
N LEU A 18 0.28 -6.56 -7.72
CA LEU A 18 0.75 -5.61 -8.73
C LEU A 18 2.27 -5.58 -8.86
N PHE A 19 3.00 -6.10 -7.88
CA PHE A 19 4.46 -6.14 -7.92
C PHE A 19 4.97 -7.27 -8.81
N ALA A 20 6.26 -7.19 -9.18
CA ALA A 20 6.86 -8.16 -10.07
C ALA A 20 6.96 -9.55 -9.45
N HIS A 21 7.15 -9.63 -8.12
CA HIS A 21 7.48 -10.90 -7.49
C HIS A 21 6.98 -10.97 -6.04
N GLY A 22 6.64 -12.15 -5.58
CA GLY A 22 6.26 -12.42 -4.21
C GLY A 22 6.82 -13.74 -3.72
N VAL A 23 7.08 -13.86 -2.42
CA VAL A 23 7.69 -15.06 -1.84
C VAL A 23 6.83 -15.72 -0.77
N GLU A 24 5.60 -15.30 -0.60
CA GLU A 24 4.66 -15.96 0.32
C GLU A 24 4.23 -17.29 -0.28
N HIS A 25 4.37 -18.38 0.48
CA HIS A 25 4.06 -19.75 0.03
C HIS A 25 4.84 -20.17 -1.24
N GLY A 26 6.11 -19.74 -1.33
CA GLY A 26 6.97 -20.04 -2.47
C GLY A 26 7.15 -18.81 -3.38
N ASN A 27 7.92 -19.00 -4.43
CA ASN A 27 8.20 -17.91 -5.36
C ASN A 27 7.13 -17.83 -6.43
N HIS A 28 6.59 -16.64 -6.66
CA HIS A 28 5.66 -16.40 -7.77
C HIS A 28 5.84 -15.03 -8.39
N ASP A 29 5.48 -14.95 -9.67
CA ASP A 29 5.45 -13.68 -10.37
C ASP A 29 4.10 -13.00 -10.18
N GLY A 30 4.14 -11.66 -10.06
CA GLY A 30 2.94 -10.84 -10.05
C GLY A 30 2.71 -10.18 -11.41
N VAL A 31 1.84 -9.16 -11.41
CA VAL A 31 1.51 -8.42 -12.63
C VAL A 31 2.69 -7.62 -13.14
N GLY A 32 3.59 -7.18 -12.25
CA GLY A 32 4.82 -6.50 -12.66
C GLY A 32 4.66 -5.02 -12.98
N VAL A 33 3.67 -4.35 -12.40
CA VAL A 33 3.53 -2.89 -12.55
C VAL A 33 4.75 -2.19 -11.98
N TRP A 34 5.26 -2.68 -10.84
CA TRP A 34 6.47 -2.17 -10.20
C TRP A 34 7.46 -3.30 -9.97
N ASP A 35 8.73 -3.02 -10.21
CA ASP A 35 9.80 -4.00 -10.03
C ASP A 35 10.26 -4.05 -8.58
N ALA A 36 9.55 -4.83 -7.79
CA ALA A 36 9.86 -5.05 -6.38
C ALA A 36 9.32 -6.40 -5.96
N THR A 37 9.78 -6.89 -4.81
CA THR A 37 9.39 -8.18 -4.25
C THR A 37 8.62 -7.98 -2.96
N VAL A 38 7.50 -8.69 -2.82
CA VAL A 38 6.73 -8.77 -1.58
C VAL A 38 7.39 -9.83 -0.71
N GLU A 39 7.95 -9.42 0.45
CA GLU A 39 8.75 -10.26 1.32
C GLU A 39 8.20 -10.27 2.75
N LYS A 40 8.55 -11.30 3.51
CA LYS A 40 8.17 -11.38 4.93
C LYS A 40 8.83 -10.24 5.73
N ILE A 41 8.03 -9.55 6.53
CA ILE A 41 8.50 -8.49 7.41
C ILE A 41 9.33 -9.10 8.54
N GLN A 42 10.47 -8.49 8.85
CA GLN A 42 11.32 -8.85 9.99
C GLN A 42 10.83 -8.11 11.22
N ALA A 43 10.00 -8.75 12.01
CA ALA A 43 9.42 -8.15 13.22
C ALA A 43 9.24 -9.23 14.29
N PRO A 44 9.31 -8.85 15.60
CA PRO A 44 9.11 -9.83 16.68
C PRO A 44 7.70 -10.40 16.73
N ILE A 45 6.71 -9.65 16.25
CA ILE A 45 5.30 -10.08 16.27
C ILE A 45 4.73 -9.99 14.86
N LEU A 46 4.21 -11.10 14.34
CA LEU A 46 3.50 -11.20 13.07
C LEU A 46 2.21 -11.98 13.25
N PRO A 47 1.14 -11.64 12.53
CA PRO A 47 1.08 -10.57 11.54
C PRO A 47 1.13 -9.18 12.18
N HIS A 48 1.46 -8.16 11.38
CA HIS A 48 1.21 -6.77 11.71
C HIS A 48 -0.30 -6.59 11.67
N MET A 49 -0.92 -6.51 12.82
CA MET A 49 -2.37 -6.45 12.93
C MET A 49 -2.77 -5.32 13.87
N GLY A 50 -3.59 -4.41 13.38
CA GLY A 50 -4.09 -3.29 14.16
C GLY A 50 -3.85 -1.94 13.49
N TRP A 51 -4.03 -0.89 14.27
CA TRP A 51 -3.93 0.49 13.80
C TRP A 51 -2.48 0.96 13.83
N ASN A 52 -2.05 1.60 12.76
CA ASN A 52 -0.70 2.16 12.67
C ASN A 52 -0.72 3.42 11.82
N THR A 53 0.28 4.27 12.04
CA THR A 53 0.44 5.52 11.31
C THR A 53 1.32 5.33 10.09
N VAL A 54 1.34 6.34 9.21
CA VAL A 54 2.14 6.32 8.00
C VAL A 54 2.94 7.62 7.88
N VAL A 55 3.96 7.59 7.05
CA VAL A 55 4.68 8.79 6.61
C VAL A 55 4.31 9.00 5.16
N ALA A 56 3.37 9.91 4.91
CA ALA A 56 2.85 10.16 3.58
C ALA A 56 3.96 10.66 2.64
N GLY A 57 3.97 10.14 1.44
CA GLY A 57 4.91 10.59 0.41
C GLY A 57 4.67 12.05 0.06
N SER A 58 5.75 12.75 -0.29
CA SER A 58 5.67 14.17 -0.65
C SER A 58 4.75 14.37 -1.85
N GLY A 59 3.79 15.29 -1.72
CA GLY A 59 2.84 15.57 -2.78
C GLY A 59 1.68 14.60 -2.88
N SER A 60 1.47 13.74 -1.86
CA SER A 60 0.39 12.76 -1.87
C SER A 60 -0.98 13.42 -1.94
N ALA A 61 -1.76 13.09 -2.94
CA ALA A 61 -3.17 13.46 -3.04
C ALA A 61 -4.04 12.46 -2.27
N LEU A 62 -3.62 11.20 -2.23
CA LEU A 62 -4.34 10.12 -1.56
C LEU A 62 -4.48 10.39 -0.05
N PHE A 63 -3.43 10.91 0.57
CA PHE A 63 -3.39 11.19 2.01
C PHE A 63 -3.70 12.65 2.36
N ALA A 64 -4.19 13.45 1.42
CA ALA A 64 -4.50 14.85 1.69
C ALA A 64 -5.51 14.99 2.83
N GLY A 65 -5.12 15.70 3.89
CA GLY A 65 -5.94 15.94 5.07
C GLY A 65 -5.97 14.82 6.10
N ILE A 66 -5.32 13.68 5.82
CA ILE A 66 -5.33 12.52 6.71
C ILE A 66 -3.93 11.98 7.00
N GLU A 67 -2.90 12.80 6.80
CA GLU A 67 -1.50 12.40 6.95
C GLU A 67 -1.16 11.94 8.36
N GLU A 68 -1.85 12.48 9.38
CA GLU A 68 -1.59 12.18 10.79
C GLU A 68 -2.52 11.08 11.36
N GLU A 69 -3.36 10.48 10.53
CA GLU A 69 -4.33 9.50 10.97
C GLU A 69 -3.74 8.10 11.03
N SER A 70 -4.46 7.20 11.68
CA SER A 70 -4.09 5.78 11.74
C SER A 70 -4.93 4.97 10.77
N PHE A 71 -4.34 3.89 10.26
CA PHE A 71 -4.98 2.98 9.31
C PHE A 71 -4.86 1.55 9.80
N TYR A 72 -5.80 0.70 9.41
CA TYR A 72 -5.86 -0.68 9.89
C TYR A 72 -5.07 -1.61 8.97
N PHE A 73 -4.07 -2.28 9.54
CA PHE A 73 -3.20 -3.23 8.85
C PHE A 73 -3.48 -4.64 9.33
N VAL A 74 -3.41 -5.61 8.42
CA VAL A 74 -3.34 -7.02 8.75
C VAL A 74 -2.58 -7.75 7.64
N HIS A 75 -1.28 -7.97 7.85
CA HIS A 75 -0.40 -8.59 6.87
C HIS A 75 0.89 -9.06 7.53
N SER A 76 1.59 -9.98 6.89
CA SER A 76 2.92 -10.43 7.32
C SER A 76 3.98 -10.19 6.24
N TYR A 77 3.55 -9.88 5.02
CA TYR A 77 4.43 -9.65 3.88
C TYR A 77 4.21 -8.25 3.34
N ALA A 78 5.27 -7.64 2.83
CA ALA A 78 5.22 -6.29 2.28
C ALA A 78 6.43 -6.03 1.39
N VAL A 79 6.39 -4.93 0.64
CA VAL A 79 7.54 -4.41 -0.09
C VAL A 79 8.33 -3.52 0.85
N LYS A 80 9.67 -3.65 0.84
CA LYS A 80 10.53 -2.96 1.81
C LYS A 80 11.23 -1.74 1.25
N LYS A 81 11.00 -1.38 0.01
CA LYS A 81 11.60 -0.21 -0.63
C LYS A 81 10.54 0.69 -1.24
N LYS A 82 10.90 1.96 -1.43
CA LYS A 82 10.03 2.91 -2.10
C LYS A 82 10.02 2.63 -3.59
N VAL A 83 8.85 2.50 -4.17
CA VAL A 83 8.66 2.38 -5.62
C VAL A 83 7.45 3.21 -6.04
N GLY A 84 7.32 3.47 -7.34
CA GLY A 84 6.25 4.29 -7.88
C GLY A 84 6.56 5.78 -7.75
N ALA A 85 5.66 6.62 -8.22
CA ALA A 85 5.87 8.08 -8.24
C ALA A 85 5.83 8.69 -6.84
N ILE A 86 4.86 8.26 -6.01
CA ILE A 86 4.72 8.72 -4.62
C ILE A 86 4.60 7.50 -3.73
N ALA A 87 5.54 7.34 -2.80
CA ALA A 87 5.60 6.20 -1.88
C ALA A 87 5.34 6.66 -0.45
N THR A 88 4.39 6.00 0.20
CA THR A 88 4.06 6.24 1.61
C THR A 88 4.53 5.03 2.41
N MET A 89 5.27 5.28 3.48
CA MET A 89 5.91 4.24 4.30
C MET A 89 5.26 4.12 5.66
N SER A 90 5.40 2.95 6.26
CA SER A 90 5.05 2.71 7.64
C SER A 90 6.14 1.86 8.29
N HIS A 91 5.98 1.54 9.58
CA HIS A 91 7.00 0.80 10.33
C HIS A 91 6.35 -0.25 11.20
N HIS A 92 6.85 -1.49 11.12
CA HIS A 92 6.51 -2.58 12.03
C HIS A 92 7.69 -3.54 12.09
N GLY A 93 8.58 -3.31 13.06
CA GLY A 93 9.87 -4.04 13.12
C GLY A 93 10.89 -3.50 12.13
N GLU A 94 10.46 -3.20 10.93
CA GLU A 94 11.25 -2.53 9.89
C GLU A 94 10.32 -1.66 9.06
N ASP A 95 10.90 -0.77 8.25
CA ASP A 95 10.13 0.08 7.36
C ASP A 95 9.60 -0.72 6.19
N PHE A 96 8.37 -0.43 5.79
CA PHE A 96 7.76 -1.06 4.62
C PHE A 96 6.88 -0.07 3.87
N LEU A 97 6.60 -0.43 2.63
CA LEU A 97 5.76 0.38 1.74
C LEU A 97 4.30 0.19 2.12
N ALA A 98 3.66 1.26 2.62
CA ALA A 98 2.28 1.23 3.05
C ALA A 98 1.31 1.60 1.94
N ALA A 99 1.73 2.47 1.01
CA ALA A 99 0.89 2.88 -0.12
C ALA A 99 1.72 3.42 -1.27
N ILE A 100 1.15 3.37 -2.46
CA ILE A 100 1.76 3.90 -3.69
C ILE A 100 0.71 4.73 -4.43
N GLU A 101 1.17 5.83 -5.03
CA GLU A 101 0.41 6.59 -6.01
C GLU A 101 1.28 6.70 -7.26
N ASP A 102 0.77 6.21 -8.38
CA ASP A 102 1.55 6.18 -9.62
C ASP A 102 0.61 6.34 -10.82
N GLY A 103 0.40 7.58 -11.24
CA GLY A 103 -0.54 7.89 -12.32
C GLY A 103 -1.97 7.52 -11.94
N VAL A 104 -2.59 6.67 -12.73
CA VAL A 104 -3.98 6.22 -12.50
C VAL A 104 -4.06 5.04 -11.53
N ILE A 105 -2.91 4.52 -11.09
CA ILE A 105 -2.87 3.37 -10.18
C ILE A 105 -2.51 3.86 -8.78
N ALA A 106 -3.30 3.44 -7.80
CA ALA A 106 -2.99 3.61 -6.39
C ALA A 106 -3.06 2.25 -5.71
N ALA A 107 -2.33 2.09 -4.60
CA ALA A 107 -2.37 0.84 -3.86
C ALA A 107 -2.10 1.10 -2.38
N THR A 108 -2.74 0.32 -1.52
CA THR A 108 -2.55 0.38 -0.07
C THR A 108 -2.32 -1.01 0.49
N GLN A 109 -1.35 -1.14 1.42
CA GLN A 109 -1.15 -2.37 2.16
C GLN A 109 -2.22 -2.52 3.24
N PHE A 110 -2.64 -1.43 3.85
CA PHE A 110 -3.72 -1.42 4.82
C PHE A 110 -5.08 -1.48 4.14
N HIS A 111 -6.11 -1.66 4.96
CA HIS A 111 -7.50 -1.74 4.51
C HIS A 111 -8.21 -0.41 4.76
N PRO A 112 -8.36 0.46 3.75
CA PRO A 112 -9.12 1.71 3.93
C PRO A 112 -10.55 1.45 4.38
N GLU A 113 -11.18 0.39 3.86
CA GLU A 113 -12.56 0.04 4.20
C GLU A 113 -12.72 -0.34 5.68
N LYS A 114 -11.60 -0.65 6.38
CA LYS A 114 -11.57 -0.96 7.80
C LYS A 114 -10.92 0.13 8.64
N SER A 115 -10.62 1.27 8.04
CA SER A 115 -9.85 2.34 8.67
C SER A 115 -10.72 3.54 9.08
N GLY A 116 -12.01 3.33 9.29
CA GLY A 116 -12.92 4.35 9.80
C GLY A 116 -13.00 5.58 8.92
N ASP A 117 -13.11 6.75 9.55
CA ASP A 117 -13.25 8.02 8.83
C ASP A 117 -12.04 8.35 7.97
N ALA A 118 -10.85 8.04 8.43
CA ALA A 118 -9.62 8.26 7.64
C ALA A 118 -9.63 7.41 6.37
N GLY A 119 -10.06 6.15 6.49
CA GLY A 119 -10.17 5.27 5.33
C GLY A 119 -11.23 5.75 4.33
N LEU A 120 -12.37 6.23 4.83
CA LEU A 120 -13.40 6.80 3.97
C LEU A 120 -12.88 8.03 3.23
N GLN A 121 -12.15 8.91 3.94
CA GLN A 121 -11.56 10.09 3.31
C GLN A 121 -10.53 9.72 2.25
N LEU A 122 -9.74 8.67 2.50
CA LEU A 122 -8.79 8.18 1.51
C LEU A 122 -9.50 7.72 0.23
N ILE A 123 -10.59 6.97 0.35
CA ILE A 123 -11.38 6.52 -0.79
C ILE A 123 -11.96 7.74 -1.54
N LYS A 124 -12.46 8.74 -0.82
CA LYS A 124 -12.95 9.99 -1.43
C LYS A 124 -11.84 10.71 -2.19
N ASN A 125 -10.65 10.80 -1.59
CA ASN A 125 -9.49 11.42 -2.24
C ASN A 125 -9.15 10.70 -3.54
N TRP A 126 -9.21 9.37 -3.53
CA TRP A 126 -8.95 8.58 -4.72
C TRP A 126 -10.02 8.83 -5.79
N THR A 127 -11.30 8.76 -5.43
CA THR A 127 -12.40 8.96 -6.40
C THR A 127 -12.41 10.38 -6.97
N ASN A 128 -12.00 11.37 -6.20
CA ASN A 128 -11.94 12.77 -6.66
C ASN A 128 -10.87 13.01 -7.72
N ARG A 129 -9.94 12.06 -7.90
CA ARG A 129 -8.90 12.14 -8.93
C ARG A 129 -9.35 11.53 -10.26
N LEU A 130 -10.49 10.88 -10.27
CA LEU A 130 -11.04 10.27 -11.49
C LEU A 130 -11.69 11.33 -12.39
#